data_c51884214a5c5031b8f7b29e28d027f9
#
_entry.id   c51884214a5c5031b8f7b29e28d027f9
#
_cell.length_a   1.000
_cell.length_b   1.000
_cell.length_c   1.000
_cell.angle_alpha   90.00
_cell.angle_beta   90.00
_cell.angle_gamma   90.00
#
_symmetry.space_group_name_H-M   'P 1'
#
loop_
_entity.id
_entity.type
_entity.pdbx_description
1 polymer ?
#
loop_
_entity_poly.entity_id
_entity_poly.type
_entity_poly.pdbx_seq_one_letter_code
_entity_poly.pdbx_strand_id
1 'polypeptide(L)'
;MLNNHFAAVFAALVALVALVALVALVALAAPAAPANAAEQIAAVSRGIAPTGEREFGAKLLVCNTCHGAKGVPLNATIPVIWGQQENYLVKQLHDFQSGDRNFEAMAWMASTFSPSEMESAAAYFTKKSWPARSAGAAPTSPPALAAVCQVCHQQDFVGGLAGPRLAGQSQEYLVEAMRRFADGERTNNADMMNLMKAISPADREAMARYISSL
;
A
#
# COMPACT_ATOMS: atom_id res chain seq x y z
N MET A 1 32.38 77.72 -16.04
CA MET A 1 31.21 76.88 -15.66
C MET A 1 30.86 75.77 -16.68
N LEU A 2 31.50 75.72 -17.88
CA LEU A 2 31.20 74.73 -18.90
C LEU A 2 31.88 73.33 -18.66
N ASN A 3 32.99 73.27 -17.91
CA ASN A 3 33.77 72.00 -17.75
C ASN A 3 33.11 70.97 -16.82
N ASN A 4 32.26 71.41 -15.89
CA ASN A 4 31.63 70.38 -14.96
C ASN A 4 30.48 69.63 -15.56
N HIS A 5 29.78 70.18 -16.56
CA HIS A 5 28.71 69.46 -17.25
C HIS A 5 29.21 68.37 -18.17
N PHE A 6 30.36 68.58 -18.85
CA PHE A 6 31.00 67.61 -19.71
C PHE A 6 31.53 66.40 -18.90
N ALA A 7 32.09 66.64 -17.73
CA ALA A 7 32.56 65.60 -16.84
C ALA A 7 31.42 64.76 -16.30
N ALA A 8 30.30 65.36 -15.92
CA ALA A 8 29.11 64.68 -15.41
C ALA A 8 28.46 63.81 -16.50
N VAL A 9 28.35 64.31 -17.73
CA VAL A 9 27.74 63.54 -18.84
C VAL A 9 28.66 62.37 -19.24
N PHE A 10 29.97 62.55 -19.25
CA PHE A 10 30.90 61.48 -19.54
C PHE A 10 30.91 60.39 -18.49
N ALA A 11 30.83 60.74 -17.21
CA ALA A 11 30.70 59.76 -16.10
C ALA A 11 29.38 58.99 -16.17
N ALA A 12 28.26 59.63 -16.54
CA ALA A 12 26.98 58.95 -16.72
C ALA A 12 26.97 57.99 -17.89
N LEU A 13 27.64 58.33 -19.01
CA LEU A 13 27.76 57.44 -20.18
C LEU A 13 28.61 56.21 -19.88
N VAL A 14 29.71 56.36 -19.17
CA VAL A 14 30.59 55.26 -18.76
C VAL A 14 29.86 54.32 -17.80
N ALA A 15 29.08 54.85 -16.86
CA ALA A 15 28.28 54.08 -15.93
C ALA A 15 27.16 53.26 -16.67
N LEU A 16 26.54 53.88 -17.70
CA LEU A 16 25.52 53.21 -18.50
C LEU A 16 26.12 52.05 -19.35
N VAL A 17 27.27 52.27 -19.94
CA VAL A 17 27.96 51.21 -20.71
C VAL A 17 28.43 50.08 -19.81
N ALA A 18 28.90 50.38 -18.59
CA ALA A 18 29.28 49.35 -17.62
C ALA A 18 28.06 48.52 -17.13
N LEU A 19 26.90 49.20 -16.94
CA LEU A 19 25.65 48.51 -16.55
C LEU A 19 25.13 47.58 -17.65
N VAL A 20 25.20 48.02 -18.92
CA VAL A 20 24.78 47.20 -20.07
C VAL A 20 25.73 46.01 -20.26
N ALA A 21 27.04 46.18 -20.06
CA ALA A 21 28.01 45.09 -20.10
C ALA A 21 27.79 44.07 -18.97
N LEU A 22 27.42 44.54 -17.75
CA LEU A 22 27.12 43.67 -16.60
C LEU A 22 25.86 42.84 -16.83
N VAL A 23 24.82 43.43 -17.40
CA VAL A 23 23.58 42.76 -17.75
C VAL A 23 23.80 41.72 -18.84
N ALA A 24 24.65 42.02 -19.83
CA ALA A 24 25.03 41.07 -20.89
C ALA A 24 25.88 39.88 -20.35
N LEU A 25 26.76 40.13 -19.36
CA LEU A 25 27.55 39.08 -18.70
C LEU A 25 26.67 38.16 -17.83
N VAL A 26 25.66 38.72 -17.13
CA VAL A 26 24.69 37.93 -16.33
C VAL A 26 23.80 37.09 -17.24
N ALA A 27 23.41 37.59 -18.41
CA ALA A 27 22.65 36.82 -19.40
C ALA A 27 23.44 35.70 -20.01
N LEU A 28 24.78 35.81 -20.12
CA LEU A 28 25.68 34.73 -20.60
C LEU A 28 26.01 33.71 -19.52
N ALA A 29 25.83 34.04 -18.24
CA ALA A 29 26.01 33.13 -17.09
C ALA A 29 24.72 32.45 -16.65
N ALA A 30 23.59 32.69 -17.30
CA ALA A 30 22.39 31.90 -17.09
C ALA A 30 22.72 30.43 -17.40
N PRO A 31 22.46 29.49 -16.51
CA PRO A 31 22.64 28.07 -16.82
C PRO A 31 21.89 27.81 -18.12
N ALA A 32 22.58 27.16 -19.08
CA ALA A 32 21.96 26.76 -20.32
C ALA A 32 20.59 26.13 -19.99
N ALA A 33 19.53 26.65 -20.57
CA ALA A 33 18.23 26.02 -20.43
C ALA A 33 18.42 24.53 -20.74
N PRO A 34 17.93 23.62 -19.92
CA PRO A 34 18.13 22.21 -20.14
C PRO A 34 17.73 21.88 -21.58
N ALA A 35 18.57 21.14 -22.25
CA ALA A 35 18.37 20.65 -23.61
C ALA A 35 16.89 20.33 -23.79
N ASN A 36 16.28 20.90 -24.73
CA ASN A 36 14.86 21.17 -24.99
C ASN A 36 13.85 20.24 -24.25
N ALA A 37 12.70 20.74 -23.87
CA ALA A 37 11.69 19.99 -23.11
C ALA A 37 11.39 18.59 -23.72
N ALA A 38 11.58 18.42 -25.02
CA ALA A 38 11.46 17.14 -25.72
C ALA A 38 12.54 16.12 -25.30
N GLU A 39 13.77 16.56 -25.02
CA GLU A 39 14.86 15.69 -24.63
C GLU A 39 14.77 15.30 -23.14
N GLN A 40 14.24 16.18 -22.29
CA GLN A 40 13.87 15.85 -20.92
C GLN A 40 12.69 14.90 -20.86
N ILE A 41 11.66 15.12 -21.68
CA ILE A 41 10.54 14.21 -21.82
C ILE A 41 11.03 12.85 -22.34
N ALA A 42 11.94 12.81 -23.32
CA ALA A 42 12.54 11.59 -23.85
C ALA A 42 13.46 10.89 -22.83
N ALA A 43 14.17 11.63 -21.96
CA ALA A 43 14.99 11.07 -20.89
C ALA A 43 14.11 10.48 -19.77
N VAL A 44 13.03 11.17 -19.40
CA VAL A 44 12.01 10.68 -18.47
C VAL A 44 11.29 9.48 -19.08
N SER A 45 10.97 9.51 -20.37
CA SER A 45 10.29 8.40 -21.06
C SER A 45 11.16 7.15 -21.21
N ARG A 46 12.49 7.27 -21.27
CA ARG A 46 13.42 6.13 -21.28
C ARG A 46 13.54 5.43 -19.94
N GLY A 47 13.23 6.10 -18.84
CA GLY A 47 13.19 5.54 -17.49
C GLY A 47 11.78 5.17 -17.00
N ILE A 48 10.75 5.40 -17.81
CA ILE A 48 9.36 5.10 -17.45
C ILE A 48 9.03 3.69 -17.95
N ALA A 49 8.62 2.82 -17.03
CA ALA A 49 8.07 1.51 -17.32
C ALA A 49 6.98 1.54 -18.40
N PRO A 50 6.79 0.47 -19.18
CA PRO A 50 5.70 0.34 -20.14
C PRO A 50 4.36 0.79 -19.54
N THR A 51 3.44 1.28 -20.37
CA THR A 51 2.17 1.86 -19.89
C THR A 51 1.42 0.93 -18.93
N GLY A 52 1.41 -0.38 -19.23
CA GLY A 52 0.77 -1.40 -18.38
C GLY A 52 1.43 -1.55 -17.01
N GLU A 53 2.75 -1.50 -16.93
CA GLU A 53 3.45 -1.59 -15.63
C GLU A 53 3.21 -0.35 -14.75
N ARG A 54 3.08 0.83 -15.37
CA ARG A 54 2.73 2.06 -14.64
C ARG A 54 1.31 2.01 -14.11
N GLU A 55 0.39 1.55 -14.94
CA GLU A 55 -1.01 1.40 -14.55
C GLU A 55 -1.15 0.38 -13.42
N PHE A 56 -0.50 -0.77 -13.54
CA PHE A 56 -0.47 -1.78 -12.49
C PHE A 56 0.19 -1.24 -11.20
N GLY A 57 1.31 -0.52 -11.32
CA GLY A 57 1.95 0.15 -10.18
C GLY A 57 1.01 1.14 -9.49
N ALA A 58 0.21 1.90 -10.23
CA ALA A 58 -0.80 2.80 -9.68
C ALA A 58 -1.89 2.04 -8.91
N LYS A 59 -2.36 0.89 -9.43
CA LYS A 59 -3.31 0.02 -8.71
C LYS A 59 -2.75 -0.46 -7.38
N LEU A 60 -1.48 -0.88 -7.31
CA LEU A 60 -0.82 -1.27 -6.07
C LEU A 60 -0.71 -0.12 -5.06
N LEU A 61 -0.49 1.12 -5.52
CA LEU A 61 -0.49 2.30 -4.64
C LEU A 61 -1.88 2.52 -4.04
N VAL A 62 -2.96 2.33 -4.79
CA VAL A 62 -4.33 2.42 -4.26
C VAL A 62 -4.56 1.36 -3.17
N CYS A 63 -4.10 0.12 -3.31
CA CYS A 63 -4.17 -0.88 -2.24
C CYS A 63 -3.51 -0.36 -0.95
N ASN A 64 -2.34 0.27 -1.08
CA ASN A 64 -1.59 0.78 0.05
C ASN A 64 -2.27 1.96 0.76
N THR A 65 -3.22 2.68 0.15
CA THR A 65 -3.95 3.76 0.82
C THR A 65 -4.76 3.26 2.01
N CYS A 66 -5.31 2.05 1.93
CA CYS A 66 -6.07 1.43 3.01
C CYS A 66 -5.22 0.42 3.79
N HIS A 67 -4.51 -0.47 3.08
CA HIS A 67 -3.71 -1.53 3.70
C HIS A 67 -2.34 -1.07 4.20
N GLY A 68 -2.00 0.20 3.99
CA GLY A 68 -0.80 0.87 4.51
C GLY A 68 0.41 0.77 3.60
N ALA A 69 1.07 1.91 3.33
CA ALA A 69 2.27 2.01 2.51
C ALA A 69 3.50 1.28 3.11
N LYS A 70 3.43 0.94 4.39
CA LYS A 70 4.41 0.13 5.13
C LYS A 70 3.77 -1.14 5.70
N GLY A 71 2.61 -1.54 5.19
CA GLY A 71 1.87 -2.71 5.63
C GLY A 71 1.06 -2.50 6.92
N VAL A 72 1.09 -1.29 7.51
CA VAL A 72 0.26 -0.94 8.66
C VAL A 72 -1.04 -0.31 8.16
N PRO A 73 -2.19 -1.00 8.29
CA PRO A 73 -3.46 -0.53 7.75
C PRO A 73 -3.91 0.80 8.35
N LEU A 74 -4.75 1.53 7.59
CA LEU A 74 -5.30 2.84 7.98
C LEU A 74 -6.08 2.78 9.30
N ASN A 75 -6.77 1.67 9.56
CA ASN A 75 -7.47 1.41 10.82
C ASN A 75 -7.49 -0.11 11.11
N ALA A 76 -7.95 -0.45 12.31
CA ALA A 76 -7.90 -1.82 12.82
C ALA A 76 -8.91 -2.79 12.16
N THR A 77 -9.89 -2.29 11.43
CA THR A 77 -10.86 -3.15 10.71
C THR A 77 -10.36 -3.58 9.32
N ILE A 78 -9.30 -2.93 8.83
CA ILE A 78 -8.66 -3.26 7.55
C ILE A 78 -7.54 -4.27 7.81
N PRO A 79 -7.47 -5.39 7.06
CA PRO A 79 -6.45 -6.40 7.32
C PRO A 79 -5.06 -6.00 6.84
N VAL A 80 -4.04 -6.53 7.53
CA VAL A 80 -2.68 -6.62 7.00
C VAL A 80 -2.69 -7.59 5.83
N ILE A 81 -2.12 -7.18 4.70
CA ILE A 81 -1.95 -8.02 3.49
C ILE A 81 -0.48 -8.25 3.13
N TRP A 82 0.45 -7.48 3.69
CA TRP A 82 1.88 -7.70 3.50
C TRP A 82 2.31 -9.02 4.13
N GLY A 83 3.07 -9.84 3.40
CA GLY A 83 3.51 -11.14 3.88
C GLY A 83 2.40 -12.18 4.05
N GLN A 84 1.21 -11.92 3.50
CA GLN A 84 0.11 -12.90 3.47
C GLN A 84 0.36 -13.96 2.39
N GLN A 85 -0.23 -15.13 2.54
CA GLN A 85 -0.10 -16.25 1.59
C GLN A 85 -0.62 -15.87 0.20
N GLU A 86 0.17 -16.12 -0.83
CA GLU A 86 -0.13 -15.73 -2.22
C GLU A 86 -1.44 -16.35 -2.72
N ASN A 87 -1.57 -17.66 -2.55
CA ASN A 87 -2.78 -18.39 -2.94
C ASN A 87 -4.05 -17.85 -2.26
N TYR A 88 -3.92 -17.44 -0.99
CA TYR A 88 -5.02 -16.82 -0.28
C TYR A 88 -5.36 -15.43 -0.85
N LEU A 89 -4.36 -14.58 -1.12
CA LEU A 89 -4.59 -13.26 -1.70
C LEU A 89 -5.24 -13.35 -3.08
N VAL A 90 -4.74 -14.23 -3.96
CA VAL A 90 -5.35 -14.48 -5.28
C VAL A 90 -6.80 -14.90 -5.14
N LYS A 91 -7.07 -15.91 -4.30
CA LYS A 91 -8.44 -16.36 -4.05
C LYS A 91 -9.32 -15.22 -3.55
N GLN A 92 -8.86 -14.42 -2.59
CA GLN A 92 -9.69 -13.34 -2.05
C GLN A 92 -10.02 -12.27 -3.09
N LEU A 93 -9.09 -11.91 -3.98
CA LEU A 93 -9.35 -10.97 -5.06
C LEU A 93 -10.40 -11.52 -6.02
N HIS A 94 -10.30 -12.79 -6.41
CA HIS A 94 -11.33 -13.44 -7.22
C HIS A 94 -12.67 -13.49 -6.52
N ASP A 95 -12.72 -13.86 -5.24
CA ASP A 95 -13.95 -13.95 -4.45
C ASP A 95 -14.64 -12.57 -4.32
N PHE A 96 -13.86 -11.50 -4.20
CA PHE A 96 -14.43 -10.15 -4.22
C PHE A 96 -14.96 -9.76 -5.60
N GLN A 97 -14.26 -10.13 -6.67
CA GLN A 97 -14.68 -9.82 -8.04
C GLN A 97 -15.93 -10.60 -8.43
N SER A 98 -16.06 -11.87 -8.04
CA SER A 98 -17.22 -12.72 -8.31
C SER A 98 -18.42 -12.44 -7.38
N GLY A 99 -18.19 -11.79 -6.23
CA GLY A 99 -19.20 -11.58 -5.20
C GLY A 99 -19.30 -12.71 -4.17
N ASP A 100 -18.50 -13.79 -4.28
CA ASP A 100 -18.46 -14.87 -3.28
C ASP A 100 -17.98 -14.39 -1.90
N ARG A 101 -17.23 -13.27 -1.90
CA ARG A 101 -16.92 -12.50 -0.71
C ARG A 101 -17.42 -11.08 -0.89
N ASN A 102 -18.50 -10.73 -0.16
CA ASN A 102 -19.13 -9.44 -0.29
C ASN A 102 -18.47 -8.40 0.63
N PHE A 103 -17.85 -7.38 0.03
CA PHE A 103 -17.40 -6.14 0.67
C PHE A 103 -17.19 -5.08 -0.42
N GLU A 104 -18.08 -4.10 -0.47
CA GLU A 104 -18.24 -3.17 -1.60
C GLU A 104 -16.92 -2.54 -2.08
N ALA A 105 -16.11 -1.98 -1.16
CA ALA A 105 -14.87 -1.33 -1.52
C ALA A 105 -13.86 -2.30 -2.17
N MET A 106 -13.79 -3.56 -1.68
CA MET A 106 -12.91 -4.57 -2.25
C MET A 106 -13.48 -5.18 -3.54
N ALA A 107 -14.79 -5.31 -3.66
CA ALA A 107 -15.44 -5.74 -4.90
C ALA A 107 -15.17 -4.73 -6.02
N TRP A 108 -15.32 -3.44 -5.74
CA TRP A 108 -14.97 -2.38 -6.68
C TRP A 108 -13.48 -2.44 -7.05
N MET A 109 -12.59 -2.55 -6.07
CA MET A 109 -11.14 -2.64 -6.33
C MET A 109 -10.82 -3.86 -7.18
N ALA A 110 -11.32 -5.05 -6.82
CA ALA A 110 -11.05 -6.30 -7.52
C ALA A 110 -11.58 -6.27 -8.97
N SER A 111 -12.69 -5.56 -9.24
CA SER A 111 -13.23 -5.42 -10.60
C SER A 111 -12.30 -4.67 -11.58
N THR A 112 -11.33 -3.91 -11.05
CA THR A 112 -10.34 -3.19 -11.87
C THR A 112 -9.14 -4.04 -12.27
N PHE A 113 -9.02 -5.27 -11.76
CA PHE A 113 -7.91 -6.17 -12.02
C PHE A 113 -8.28 -7.28 -13.00
N SER A 114 -7.39 -7.56 -13.96
CA SER A 114 -7.41 -8.80 -14.71
C SER A 114 -6.91 -9.98 -13.83
N PRO A 115 -7.20 -11.24 -14.19
CA PRO A 115 -6.69 -12.40 -13.44
C PRO A 115 -5.17 -12.38 -13.26
N SER A 116 -4.41 -12.05 -14.30
CA SER A 116 -2.94 -11.98 -14.24
C SER A 116 -2.43 -10.83 -13.36
N GLU A 117 -3.16 -9.72 -13.28
CA GLU A 117 -2.84 -8.63 -12.36
C GLU A 117 -3.15 -9.01 -10.91
N MET A 118 -4.19 -9.81 -10.64
CA MET A 118 -4.48 -10.34 -9.30
C MET A 118 -3.34 -11.24 -8.81
N GLU A 119 -2.84 -12.14 -9.67
CA GLU A 119 -1.67 -12.98 -9.38
C GLU A 119 -0.43 -12.12 -9.09
N SER A 120 -0.17 -11.13 -9.95
CA SER A 120 0.96 -10.22 -9.80
C SER A 120 0.87 -9.37 -8.52
N ALA A 121 -0.33 -8.91 -8.15
CA ALA A 121 -0.57 -8.16 -6.91
C ALA A 121 -0.37 -9.06 -5.69
N ALA A 122 -0.88 -10.28 -5.70
CA ALA A 122 -0.69 -11.26 -4.65
C ALA A 122 0.80 -11.57 -4.44
N ALA A 123 1.53 -11.87 -5.54
CA ALA A 123 2.97 -12.10 -5.51
C ALA A 123 3.76 -10.89 -4.99
N TYR A 124 3.33 -9.66 -5.31
CA TYR A 124 3.94 -8.44 -4.79
C TYR A 124 3.78 -8.33 -3.28
N PHE A 125 2.56 -8.51 -2.75
CA PHE A 125 2.29 -8.35 -1.31
C PHE A 125 2.86 -9.51 -0.48
N THR A 126 2.87 -10.73 -1.00
CA THR A 126 3.47 -11.91 -0.34
C THR A 126 4.96 -11.73 -0.06
N LYS A 127 5.70 -11.07 -0.96
CA LYS A 127 7.13 -10.79 -0.81
C LYS A 127 7.45 -9.70 0.21
N LYS A 128 6.45 -8.98 0.70
CA LYS A 128 6.65 -7.95 1.72
C LYS A 128 6.77 -8.58 3.09
N SER A 129 7.55 -7.95 3.97
CA SER A 129 7.62 -8.38 5.37
C SER A 129 6.31 -8.06 6.08
N TRP A 130 5.82 -9.02 6.87
CA TRP A 130 4.72 -8.75 7.79
C TRP A 130 5.11 -7.62 8.74
N PRO A 131 4.27 -6.58 8.89
CA PRO A 131 4.63 -5.44 9.73
C PRO A 131 4.73 -5.85 11.20
N ALA A 132 5.78 -5.39 11.89
CA ALA A 132 5.83 -5.49 13.34
C ALA A 132 4.68 -4.66 13.92
N ARG A 133 3.86 -5.25 14.75
CA ARG A 133 2.82 -4.57 15.52
C ARG A 133 3.24 -4.54 16.97
N SER A 134 2.91 -3.42 17.65
CA SER A 134 2.98 -3.40 19.12
C SER A 134 1.89 -4.36 19.61
N ALA A 135 2.28 -5.57 19.93
CA ALA A 135 1.39 -6.50 20.58
C ALA A 135 0.96 -5.89 21.92
N GLY A 136 -0.33 -5.86 22.20
CA GLY A 136 -0.82 -5.71 23.56
C GLY A 136 -0.25 -6.84 24.42
N ALA A 137 -0.42 -6.77 25.74
CA ALA A 137 0.00 -7.86 26.61
C ALA A 137 -0.61 -9.18 26.11
N ALA A 138 0.24 -10.08 25.60
CA ALA A 138 -0.19 -11.37 25.12
C ALA A 138 -0.84 -12.16 26.26
N PRO A 139 -1.93 -12.89 26.00
CA PRO A 139 -2.43 -13.88 26.96
C PRO A 139 -1.32 -14.87 27.30
N THR A 140 -1.19 -15.23 28.56
CA THR A 140 -0.12 -16.11 29.06
C THR A 140 -0.25 -17.56 28.58
N SER A 141 -1.40 -17.93 28.02
CA SER A 141 -1.67 -19.26 27.47
C SER A 141 -2.63 -19.18 26.29
N PRO A 142 -2.48 -20.08 25.30
CA PRO A 142 -3.41 -20.15 24.16
C PRO A 142 -4.80 -20.58 24.65
N PRO A 143 -5.89 -20.01 24.08
CA PRO A 143 -7.24 -20.52 24.30
C PRO A 143 -7.37 -22.00 23.89
N ALA A 144 -8.32 -22.73 24.50
CA ALA A 144 -8.53 -24.15 24.20
C ALA A 144 -8.78 -24.46 22.71
N LEU A 145 -9.38 -23.52 21.98
CA LEU A 145 -9.68 -23.63 20.55
C LEU A 145 -8.43 -23.44 19.65
N ALA A 146 -7.30 -22.99 20.18
CA ALA A 146 -6.13 -22.69 19.36
C ALA A 146 -5.67 -23.90 18.53
N ALA A 147 -5.65 -25.11 19.13
CA ALA A 147 -5.26 -26.34 18.44
C ALA A 147 -6.17 -26.65 17.23
N VAL A 148 -7.47 -26.41 17.34
CA VAL A 148 -8.43 -26.63 16.24
C VAL A 148 -8.14 -25.68 15.09
N CYS A 149 -7.89 -24.42 15.37
CA CYS A 149 -7.59 -23.40 14.35
C CYS A 149 -6.25 -23.69 13.64
N GLN A 150 -5.25 -24.17 14.37
CA GLN A 150 -3.92 -24.49 13.84
C GLN A 150 -3.92 -25.63 12.82
N VAL A 151 -4.93 -26.48 12.79
CA VAL A 151 -5.05 -27.57 11.77
C VAL A 151 -4.93 -26.99 10.36
N CYS A 152 -5.58 -25.87 10.08
CA CYS A 152 -5.56 -25.21 8.77
C CYS A 152 -4.61 -23.99 8.75
N HIS A 153 -4.57 -23.22 9.84
CA HIS A 153 -3.76 -21.99 9.92
C HIS A 153 -2.30 -22.23 10.33
N GLN A 154 -1.90 -23.48 10.47
CA GLN A 154 -0.58 -23.94 10.88
C GLN A 154 -0.20 -23.54 12.32
N GLN A 155 0.86 -24.18 12.82
CA GLN A 155 1.41 -23.82 14.12
C GLN A 155 1.74 -22.32 14.18
N ASP A 156 1.53 -21.71 15.33
CA ASP A 156 1.74 -20.28 15.57
C ASP A 156 0.96 -19.37 14.60
N PHE A 157 -0.03 -19.90 13.91
CA PHE A 157 -0.91 -19.17 12.98
C PHE A 157 -0.18 -18.48 11.83
N VAL A 158 0.96 -19.03 11.40
CA VAL A 158 1.77 -18.48 10.31
C VAL A 158 1.16 -18.67 8.93
N GLY A 159 0.15 -19.52 8.82
CA GLY A 159 -0.54 -19.82 7.57
C GLY A 159 0.23 -20.77 6.65
N GLY A 160 -0.43 -21.18 5.58
CA GLY A 160 0.10 -22.09 4.57
C GLY A 160 -0.90 -22.33 3.43
N LEU A 161 -0.80 -23.47 2.76
CA LEU A 161 -1.69 -23.80 1.64
C LEU A 161 -3.16 -23.97 2.08
N ALA A 162 -3.39 -24.47 3.30
CA ALA A 162 -4.73 -24.74 3.81
C ALA A 162 -5.45 -23.52 4.37
N GLY A 163 -4.70 -22.50 4.82
CA GLY A 163 -5.28 -21.30 5.42
C GLY A 163 -4.32 -20.12 5.47
N PRO A 164 -4.85 -18.90 5.58
CA PRO A 164 -4.03 -17.70 5.62
C PRO A 164 -3.23 -17.57 6.93
N ARG A 165 -2.17 -16.76 6.89
CA ARG A 165 -1.52 -16.24 8.08
C ARG A 165 -2.52 -15.42 8.90
N LEU A 166 -2.60 -15.68 10.19
CA LEU A 166 -3.41 -14.94 11.15
C LEU A 166 -2.56 -14.27 12.23
N ALA A 167 -1.39 -14.83 12.58
CA ALA A 167 -0.49 -14.31 13.61
C ALA A 167 -0.18 -12.83 13.36
N GLY A 168 -0.43 -11.99 14.38
CA GLY A 168 -0.23 -10.54 14.31
C GLY A 168 -1.25 -9.79 13.47
N GLN A 169 -2.33 -10.41 13.02
CA GLN A 169 -3.44 -9.71 12.34
C GLN A 169 -4.23 -8.87 13.36
N SER A 170 -4.92 -7.82 12.88
CA SER A 170 -5.74 -6.97 13.75
C SER A 170 -6.82 -7.76 14.49
N GLN A 171 -6.95 -7.52 15.78
CA GLN A 171 -7.98 -8.14 16.60
C GLN A 171 -9.38 -7.81 16.07
N GLU A 172 -9.64 -6.55 15.77
CA GLU A 172 -10.94 -6.06 15.29
C GLU A 172 -11.30 -6.68 13.94
N TYR A 173 -10.32 -6.78 13.04
CA TYR A 173 -10.52 -7.47 11.76
C TYR A 173 -10.79 -8.96 11.96
N LEU A 174 -10.07 -9.64 12.87
CA LEU A 174 -10.27 -11.07 13.14
C LEU A 174 -11.66 -11.34 13.74
N VAL A 175 -12.10 -10.53 14.71
CA VAL A 175 -13.46 -10.63 15.30
C VAL A 175 -14.51 -10.49 14.22
N GLU A 176 -14.41 -9.44 13.40
CA GLU A 176 -15.38 -9.17 12.34
C GLU A 176 -15.37 -10.25 11.26
N ALA A 177 -14.19 -10.73 10.84
CA ALA A 177 -14.09 -11.79 9.86
C ALA A 177 -14.74 -13.11 10.35
N MET A 178 -14.51 -13.48 11.61
CA MET A 178 -15.12 -14.66 12.23
C MET A 178 -16.64 -14.49 12.40
N ARG A 179 -17.09 -13.30 12.82
CA ARG A 179 -18.52 -12.98 12.91
C ARG A 179 -19.21 -13.16 11.55
N ARG A 180 -18.64 -12.56 10.49
CA ARG A 180 -19.22 -12.63 9.14
C ARG A 180 -19.32 -14.06 8.61
N PHE A 181 -18.38 -14.93 8.94
CA PHE A 181 -18.49 -16.36 8.64
C PHE A 181 -19.64 -17.02 9.44
N ALA A 182 -19.74 -16.72 10.74
CA ALA A 182 -20.79 -17.28 11.60
C ALA A 182 -22.18 -16.88 11.16
N ASP A 183 -22.37 -15.62 10.78
CA ASP A 183 -23.65 -15.04 10.39
C ASP A 183 -24.03 -15.34 8.93
N GLY A 184 -23.11 -15.96 8.15
CA GLY A 184 -23.33 -16.26 6.75
C GLY A 184 -23.21 -15.05 5.81
N GLU A 185 -22.66 -13.94 6.28
CA GLU A 185 -22.33 -12.77 5.45
C GLU A 185 -21.06 -12.96 4.61
N ARG A 186 -20.19 -13.88 5.03
CA ARG A 186 -19.01 -14.32 4.31
C ARG A 186 -19.12 -15.81 4.03
N THR A 187 -19.30 -16.18 2.76
CA THR A 187 -19.66 -17.52 2.33
C THR A 187 -18.56 -18.24 1.54
N ASN A 188 -17.45 -17.57 1.28
CA ASN A 188 -16.38 -18.02 0.39
C ASN A 188 -15.50 -19.17 0.95
N ASN A 189 -15.88 -19.73 2.11
CA ASN A 189 -15.25 -20.94 2.68
C ASN A 189 -16.23 -21.66 3.62
N ALA A 190 -16.72 -22.83 3.20
CA ALA A 190 -17.73 -23.61 3.92
C ALA A 190 -17.20 -24.12 5.27
N ASP A 191 -15.95 -24.55 5.37
CA ASP A 191 -15.37 -25.05 6.61
C ASP A 191 -15.29 -23.95 7.67
N MET A 192 -14.87 -22.74 7.27
CA MET A 192 -14.85 -21.60 8.16
C MET A 192 -16.28 -21.20 8.61
N MET A 193 -17.27 -21.23 7.71
CA MET A 193 -18.67 -20.95 8.07
C MET A 193 -19.18 -21.94 9.13
N ASN A 194 -18.98 -23.23 8.88
CA ASN A 194 -19.46 -24.28 9.79
C ASN A 194 -18.75 -24.19 11.14
N LEU A 195 -17.44 -23.98 11.14
CA LEU A 195 -16.67 -23.84 12.37
C LEU A 195 -17.10 -22.60 13.17
N MET A 196 -17.22 -21.45 12.52
CA MET A 196 -17.55 -20.20 13.21
C MET A 196 -19.00 -20.18 13.76
N LYS A 197 -19.93 -20.88 13.13
CA LYS A 197 -21.29 -21.08 13.68
C LYS A 197 -21.28 -21.87 14.99
N ALA A 198 -20.35 -22.80 15.15
CA ALA A 198 -20.23 -23.64 16.34
C ALA A 198 -19.51 -22.95 17.51
N ILE A 199 -18.77 -21.87 17.25
CA ILE A 199 -17.96 -21.16 18.25
C ILE A 199 -18.73 -19.95 18.80
N SER A 200 -18.75 -19.79 20.13
CA SER A 200 -19.43 -18.66 20.76
C SER A 200 -18.77 -17.31 20.41
N PRO A 201 -19.50 -16.19 20.44
CA PRO A 201 -18.90 -14.86 20.26
C PRO A 201 -17.75 -14.59 21.21
N ALA A 202 -17.87 -14.97 22.49
CA ALA A 202 -16.83 -14.78 23.49
C ALA A 202 -15.54 -15.57 23.16
N ASP A 203 -15.68 -16.79 22.66
CA ASP A 203 -14.53 -17.61 22.24
C ASP A 203 -13.87 -17.05 20.98
N ARG A 204 -14.66 -16.52 20.03
CA ARG A 204 -14.12 -15.83 18.85
C ARG A 204 -13.32 -14.59 19.26
N GLU A 205 -13.81 -13.80 20.20
CA GLU A 205 -13.06 -12.65 20.74
C GLU A 205 -11.78 -13.06 21.47
N ALA A 206 -11.83 -14.12 22.29
CA ALA A 206 -10.66 -14.64 22.98
C ALA A 206 -9.60 -15.13 21.99
N MET A 207 -10.00 -15.84 20.93
CA MET A 207 -9.12 -16.27 19.85
C MET A 207 -8.52 -15.08 19.10
N ALA A 208 -9.33 -14.07 18.73
CA ALA A 208 -8.84 -12.89 18.03
C ALA A 208 -7.80 -12.14 18.86
N ARG A 209 -8.02 -11.96 20.16
CA ARG A 209 -7.08 -11.33 21.09
C ARG A 209 -5.76 -12.10 21.18
N TYR A 210 -5.83 -13.41 21.31
CA TYR A 210 -4.64 -14.26 21.34
C TYR A 210 -3.85 -14.18 20.03
N ILE A 211 -4.50 -14.40 18.89
CA ILE A 211 -3.87 -14.43 17.58
C ILE A 211 -3.25 -13.07 17.21
N SER A 212 -3.90 -11.97 17.58
CA SER A 212 -3.39 -10.63 17.31
C SER A 212 -2.14 -10.28 18.12
N SER A 213 -1.87 -11.00 19.20
CA SER A 213 -0.70 -10.81 20.09
C SER A 213 0.55 -11.62 19.68
N LEU A 214 0.44 -12.50 18.69
CA LEU A 214 1.52 -13.37 18.21
C LEU A 214 2.54 -12.68 17.30
#